data_ba7495878d893b9485cd09473d7c868a
#
_entry.id   ba7495878d893b9485cd09473d7c868a
#
_cell.length_a   1.000
_cell.length_b   1.000
_cell.length_c   1.000
_cell.angle_alpha   90.00
_cell.angle_beta   90.00
_cell.angle_gamma   90.00
#
_symmetry.space_group_name_H-M   'P 1'
#
loop_
_entity.id
_entity.type
_entity.pdbx_description
1 polymer ?
#
loop_
_entity_poly.entity_id
_entity_poly.type
_entity_poly.pdbx_seq_one_letter_code
_entity_poly.pdbx_strand_id
1 'polypeptide(L)' 'MNLWVDVGPGVIHGSGTIGDKFAWEYQYPVTLKLDGQQSGSPPQRFIFTLRIQQTDVRVKNAGLEVTQVITTNAN' A
#
# COMPACT_ATOMS: atom_id res chain seq x y z
N MET A 1 25.69 6.75 -3.39
CA MET A 1 24.74 5.77 -2.89
C MET A 1 23.37 6.03 -3.49
N ASN A 2 22.78 5.05 -4.08
CA ASN A 2 21.46 5.18 -4.69
C ASN A 2 20.47 4.31 -3.95
N LEU A 3 19.27 4.84 -3.76
CA LEU A 3 18.16 4.10 -3.22
C LEU A 3 17.21 3.77 -4.36
N TRP A 4 16.95 2.50 -4.56
CA TRP A 4 15.99 2.04 -5.54
C TRP A 4 14.72 1.58 -4.84
N VAL A 5 13.60 1.98 -5.39
CA VAL A 5 12.29 1.56 -4.90
C VAL A 5 11.57 0.89 -6.05
N ASP A 6 11.26 -0.37 -5.87
CA ASP A 6 10.50 -1.14 -6.85
C ASP A 6 9.16 -1.51 -6.24
N VAL A 7 8.08 -1.13 -6.92
CA VAL A 7 6.72 -1.40 -6.46
C VAL A 7 6.08 -2.35 -7.46
N GLY A 8 5.78 -3.53 -6.99
CA GLY A 8 5.09 -4.51 -7.81
C GLY A 8 3.61 -4.18 -7.97
N PRO A 9 2.92 -4.94 -8.82
CA PRO A 9 1.50 -4.70 -9.06
C PRO A 9 0.69 -4.95 -7.80
N GLY A 10 -0.28 -4.07 -7.55
CA GLY A 10 -1.18 -4.22 -6.42
C GLY A 10 -2.23 -5.27 -6.70
N VAL A 11 -2.64 -5.95 -5.65
CA VAL A 11 -3.74 -6.90 -5.72
C VAL A 11 -4.76 -6.55 -4.67
N ILE A 12 -6.02 -6.86 -4.98
CA ILE A 12 -7.09 -6.70 -4.01
C ILE A 12 -6.93 -7.80 -2.97
N HIS A 13 -6.75 -7.39 -1.72
CA HIS A 13 -6.66 -8.33 -0.61
C HIS A 13 -8.03 -8.65 -0.03
N GLY A 14 -8.93 -7.68 -0.04
CA GLY A 14 -10.28 -7.89 0.48
C GLY A 14 -11.17 -6.72 0.14
N SER A 15 -12.47 -6.94 0.25
CA SER A 15 -13.46 -5.90 0.06
C SER A 15 -14.68 -6.22 0.90
N GLY A 16 -15.46 -5.20 1.20
CA GLY A 16 -16.66 -5.38 1.99
C GLY A 16 -17.25 -4.04 2.40
N THR A 17 -18.21 -4.08 3.29
CA THR A 17 -18.84 -2.87 3.80
C THR A 17 -18.42 -2.62 5.24
N ILE A 18 -18.21 -1.34 5.54
CA ILE A 18 -17.99 -0.87 6.91
C ILE A 18 -19.10 0.14 7.17
N GLY A 19 -20.05 -0.25 8.01
CA GLY A 19 -21.27 0.53 8.15
C GLY A 19 -22.05 0.51 6.85
N ASP A 20 -22.27 1.67 6.26
CA ASP A 20 -22.99 1.82 4.98
C ASP A 20 -22.04 2.15 3.83
N LYS A 21 -20.74 2.04 4.05
CA LYS A 21 -19.74 2.40 3.05
C LYS A 21 -18.97 1.19 2.60
N PHE A 22 -18.65 1.16 1.32
CA PHE A 22 -17.85 0.10 0.75
C PHE A 22 -16.37 0.42 0.91
N ALA A 23 -15.57 -0.61 1.18
CA ALA A 23 -14.14 -0.45 1.39
C ALA A 23 -13.38 -1.57 0.70
N TRP A 24 -12.16 -1.27 0.30
CA TRP A 24 -11.25 -2.22 -0.32
C TRP A 24 -9.92 -2.18 0.39
N GLU A 25 -9.21 -3.30 0.34
CA GLU A 25 -7.81 -3.35 0.74
C GLU A 25 -6.99 -3.83 -0.45
N TYR A 26 -5.95 -3.06 -0.77
CA TYR A 26 -4.97 -3.42 -1.78
C TYR A 26 -3.64 -3.67 -1.10
N GLN A 27 -2.91 -4.66 -1.60
CA GLN A 27 -1.57 -4.95 -1.13
C GLN A 27 -0.58 -4.78 -2.27
N TYR A 28 0.53 -4.12 -1.98
CA TYR A 28 1.60 -3.86 -2.94
C TYR A 28 2.90 -4.39 -2.38
N PRO A 29 3.62 -5.26 -3.11
CA PRO A 29 4.97 -5.62 -2.72
C PRO A 29 5.91 -4.47 -3.06
N VAL A 30 6.73 -4.07 -2.10
CA VAL A 30 7.68 -2.98 -2.27
C VAL A 30 9.06 -3.50 -1.91
N THR A 31 10.01 -3.29 -2.78
CA THR A 31 11.39 -3.66 -2.54
C THR A 31 12.24 -2.40 -2.47
N LEU A 32 13.02 -2.27 -1.40
CA LEU A 32 14.00 -1.20 -1.25
C LEU A 32 15.39 -1.78 -1.39
N LYS A 33 16.20 -1.15 -2.22
CA LYS A 33 17.55 -1.60 -2.46
C LYS A 33 18.51 -0.40 -2.40
N LEU A 34 19.56 -0.54 -1.61
CA LEU A 34 20.66 0.43 -1.59
C LEU A 34 21.76 -0.05 -2.51
N ASP A 35 22.26 0.86 -3.32
CA ASP A 35 23.26 0.57 -4.31
C ASP A 35 24.44 1.52 -4.17
N GLY A 36 25.62 1.06 -4.60
CA GLY A 36 26.78 1.92 -4.69
C GLY A 36 27.59 2.08 -3.42
N GLN A 37 27.25 1.39 -2.38
CA GLN A 37 28.00 1.43 -1.16
C GLN A 37 28.59 0.06 -0.86
N GLN A 38 28.99 -0.14 0.37
CA GLN A 38 29.44 -1.43 0.82
C GLN A 38 28.51 -2.49 0.29
N SER A 39 29.03 -3.41 -0.43
CA SER A 39 28.26 -4.54 -0.90
C SER A 39 27.77 -5.35 0.28
N GLY A 40 26.67 -6.00 0.14
CA GLY A 40 26.22 -6.95 1.12
C GLY A 40 24.95 -6.59 1.84
N SER A 41 24.40 -5.40 1.63
CA SER A 41 23.08 -5.12 2.18
C SER A 41 22.04 -5.78 1.31
N PRO A 42 21.31 -6.78 1.81
CA PRO A 42 20.27 -7.40 1.01
C PRO A 42 19.10 -6.45 0.77
N PRO A 43 18.38 -6.63 -0.32
CA PRO A 43 17.17 -5.87 -0.52
C PRO A 43 16.18 -6.13 0.61
N GLN A 44 15.45 -5.09 0.99
CA GLN A 44 14.41 -5.22 2.00
C GLN A 44 13.06 -5.20 1.31
N ARG A 45 12.19 -6.08 1.73
CA ARG A 45 10.87 -6.24 1.13
C ARG A 45 9.80 -5.96 2.15
N PHE A 46 8.77 -5.27 1.69
CA PHE A 46 7.64 -4.88 2.51
C PHE A 46 6.35 -5.14 1.75
N ILE A 47 5.28 -5.30 2.50
CA ILE A 47 3.93 -5.31 1.94
C ILE A 47 3.25 -4.05 2.44
N PHE A 48 2.82 -3.22 1.51
CA PHE A 48 2.02 -2.05 1.83
C PHE A 48 0.57 -2.41 1.63
N THR A 49 -0.22 -2.25 2.68
CA THR A 49 -1.66 -2.47 2.61
C THR A 49 -2.35 -1.13 2.70
N LEU A 50 -3.13 -0.81 1.68
CA LEU A 50 -3.90 0.42 1.64
C LEU A 50 -5.37 0.07 1.78
N ARG A 51 -6.03 0.67 2.75
CA ARG A 51 -7.48 0.60 2.85
C ARG A 51 -8.08 1.84 2.21
N ILE A 52 -8.90 1.63 1.22
CA ILE A 52 -9.58 2.68 0.48
C ILE A 52 -11.05 2.55 0.79
N GLN A 53 -11.68 3.65 1.18
CA GLN A 53 -13.07 3.65 1.58
C GLN A 53 -13.83 4.67 0.74
N GLN A 54 -15.03 4.30 0.38
CA GLN A 54 -15.95 5.21 -0.30
C GLN A 54 -16.35 6.32 0.66
N THR A 55 -16.31 7.57 0.20
CA THR A 55 -16.76 8.69 1.03
C THR A 55 -18.27 8.74 1.05
N ASP A 56 -18.81 9.54 1.97
CA ASP A 56 -20.25 9.70 2.10
C ASP A 56 -20.82 10.28 0.79
N VAL A 57 -21.74 9.55 0.19
CA VAL A 57 -22.35 9.96 -1.09
C VAL A 57 -23.19 11.21 -0.97
N ARG A 58 -23.55 11.61 0.24
CA ARG A 58 -24.30 12.86 0.45
C ARG A 58 -23.39 14.09 0.43
N VAL A 59 -22.09 13.89 0.46
CA VAL A 59 -21.13 14.99 0.36
C VAL A 59 -20.97 15.34 -1.12
N LYS A 60 -20.95 16.63 -1.42
CA LYS A 60 -20.96 17.11 -2.80
C LYS A 60 -19.84 16.53 -3.65
N ASN A 61 -18.67 16.34 -3.09
CA ASN A 61 -17.53 15.79 -3.81
C ASN A 61 -17.17 14.40 -3.28
N ALA A 62 -18.20 13.58 -3.09
CA ALA A 62 -17.99 12.22 -2.63
C ALA A 62 -17.08 11.46 -3.59
N GLY A 63 -16.21 10.65 -3.06
CA GLY A 63 -15.26 9.90 -3.84
C GLY A 63 -14.64 8.79 -3.01
N LEU A 64 -13.32 8.61 -3.15
CA LEU A 64 -12.58 7.60 -2.42
C LEU A 64 -11.55 8.28 -1.54
N GLU A 65 -11.28 7.69 -0.39
CA GLU A 65 -10.24 8.17 0.49
C GLU A 65 -9.44 7.00 1.03
N VAL A 66 -8.16 7.23 1.28
CA VAL A 66 -7.30 6.25 1.93
C VAL A 66 -7.48 6.44 3.43
N THR A 67 -8.03 5.43 4.09
CA THR A 67 -8.32 5.51 5.51
C THR A 67 -7.24 4.86 6.36
N GLN A 68 -6.40 4.01 5.77
CA GLN A 68 -5.37 3.33 6.54
C GLN A 68 -4.25 2.89 5.61
N VAL A 69 -3.02 3.03 6.10
CA VAL A 69 -1.83 2.50 5.43
C VAL A 69 -1.06 1.67 6.46
N ILE A 70 -0.83 0.42 6.12
CA ILE A 70 -0.09 -0.50 6.99
C ILE A 70 1.12 -1.00 6.21
N THR A 71 2.28 -0.94 6.87
CA THR A 71 3.52 -1.47 6.30
C THR A 71 3.95 -2.68 7.11
N THR A 72 4.13 -3.80 6.43
CA THR A 72 4.53 -5.05 7.05
C THR A 72 5.82 -5.52 6.42
N ASN A 73 6.76 -5.97 7.24
CA ASN A 73 8.02 -6.52 6.76
C ASN A 73 7.75 -7.89 6.12
N ALA A 74 8.25 -8.07 4.90
CA ALA A 74 8.03 -9.31 4.13
C ALA A 74 9.30 -10.14 3.97
N ASN A 75 10.39 -9.74 4.59
CA ASN A 75 11.63 -10.53 4.55
C ASN A 75 11.57 -11.75 5.44
#